data_0540f71569ec898f0ee60cae4ec28097
#
_entry.id   0540f71569ec898f0ee60cae4ec28097
#
_cell.length_a   1.000
_cell.length_b   1.000
_cell.length_c   1.000
_cell.angle_alpha   90.00
_cell.angle_beta   90.00
_cell.angle_gamma   90.00
#
_symmetry.space_group_name_H-M   'P 1'
#
loop_
_entity.id
_entity.type
_entity.pdbx_description
1 polymer ?
#
loop_
_entity_poly.entity_id
_entity_poly.type
_entity_poly.pdbx_seq_one_letter_code
_entity_poly.pdbx_strand_id
1 'polypeptide(L)'
;ALAFLAKAVGEANGNAKAQAFDLVHELSIVAQSIESTLSEKETIEAKVRELLETTRNAFYIGRGQDYYVAMEASLKLKEISYIQCEGFAAGELKHGTIALIEEGTPVLALLSDPVLANHTRGNIQEVAARGAKVLTIAEENVAKDTDDIVLTTVHPYLSPISMVVPTQLVAYFATLHR
;
A
#
# COMPACT_ATOMS: atom_id res chain seq x y z
N ALA A 1 14.08 -6.28 -12.35
CA ALA A 1 15.27 -5.76 -13.07
C ALA A 1 16.06 -4.79 -12.20
N LEU A 2 15.47 -3.69 -11.66
CA LEU A 2 16.19 -2.65 -10.91
C LEU A 2 16.90 -3.17 -9.65
N ALA A 3 16.31 -4.10 -8.90
CA ALA A 3 16.93 -4.70 -7.71
C ALA A 3 18.22 -5.47 -8.08
N PHE A 4 18.21 -6.22 -9.19
CA PHE A 4 19.41 -6.89 -9.70
C PHE A 4 20.49 -5.90 -10.13
N LEU A 5 20.11 -4.82 -10.81
CA LEU A 5 21.04 -3.77 -11.20
C LEU A 5 21.66 -3.09 -9.98
N ALA A 6 20.85 -2.73 -8.99
CA ALA A 6 21.33 -2.11 -7.76
C ALA A 6 22.32 -3.01 -7.01
N LYS A 7 22.01 -4.33 -6.90
CA LYS A 7 22.92 -5.31 -6.32
C LYS A 7 24.24 -5.39 -7.10
N ALA A 8 24.18 -5.54 -8.41
CA ALA A 8 25.38 -5.66 -9.26
C ALA A 8 26.27 -4.41 -9.16
N VAL A 9 25.68 -3.21 -9.18
CA VAL A 9 26.43 -1.95 -8.98
C VAL A 9 27.05 -1.89 -7.59
N GLY A 10 26.31 -2.28 -6.56
CA GLY A 10 26.82 -2.32 -5.19
C GLY A 10 28.00 -3.28 -5.04
N GLU A 11 27.90 -4.49 -5.63
CA GLU A 11 28.98 -5.49 -5.63
C GLU A 11 30.22 -4.98 -6.38
N ALA A 12 30.02 -4.39 -7.56
CA ALA A 12 31.11 -3.83 -8.37
C ALA A 12 31.86 -2.70 -7.64
N ASN A 13 31.17 -1.95 -6.77
CA ASN A 13 31.75 -0.91 -5.93
C ASN A 13 32.29 -1.44 -4.59
N GLY A 14 32.35 -2.75 -4.36
CA GLY A 14 32.87 -3.35 -3.14
C GLY A 14 31.99 -3.15 -1.91
N ASN A 15 30.70 -2.87 -2.07
CA ASN A 15 29.79 -2.70 -0.95
C ASN A 15 29.51 -4.04 -0.27
N ALA A 16 29.98 -4.21 0.97
CA ALA A 16 29.84 -5.45 1.73
C ALA A 16 28.38 -5.86 1.98
N LYS A 17 27.47 -4.91 2.13
CA LYS A 17 26.02 -5.20 2.28
C LYS A 17 25.42 -5.76 1.01
N ALA A 18 25.82 -5.21 -0.16
CA ALA A 18 25.38 -5.72 -1.44
C ALA A 18 25.90 -7.13 -1.70
N GLN A 19 27.16 -7.41 -1.34
CA GLN A 19 27.76 -8.73 -1.46
C GLN A 19 27.08 -9.79 -0.56
N ALA A 20 26.73 -9.42 0.66
CA ALA A 20 26.07 -10.31 1.62
C ALA A 20 24.56 -10.49 1.38
N PHE A 21 23.95 -9.65 0.54
CA PHE A 21 22.50 -9.67 0.32
C PHE A 21 22.10 -10.78 -0.66
N ASP A 22 21.39 -11.80 -0.17
CA ASP A 22 20.83 -12.85 -1.02
C ASP A 22 19.53 -12.41 -1.69
N LEU A 23 19.66 -11.65 -2.77
CA LEU A 23 18.52 -11.12 -3.52
C LEU A 23 17.59 -12.22 -4.06
N VAL A 24 18.12 -13.40 -4.43
CA VAL A 24 17.29 -14.49 -4.97
C VAL A 24 16.40 -15.07 -3.89
N HIS A 25 16.96 -15.30 -2.72
CA HIS A 25 16.18 -15.75 -1.55
C HIS A 25 15.10 -14.73 -1.18
N GLU A 26 15.45 -13.46 -1.06
CA GLU A 26 14.49 -12.39 -0.71
C GLU A 26 13.37 -12.24 -1.75
N LEU A 27 13.68 -12.37 -3.04
CA LEU A 27 12.66 -12.38 -4.09
C LEU A 27 11.75 -13.62 -4.05
N SER A 28 12.23 -14.76 -3.52
CA SER A 28 11.37 -15.92 -3.30
C SER A 28 10.33 -15.67 -2.20
N ILE A 29 10.70 -14.93 -1.16
CA ILE A 29 9.77 -14.49 -0.11
C ILE A 29 8.72 -13.52 -0.68
N VAL A 30 9.15 -12.58 -1.53
CA VAL A 30 8.23 -11.68 -2.24
C VAL A 30 7.22 -12.47 -3.09
N ALA A 31 7.69 -13.48 -3.83
CA ALA A 31 6.81 -14.32 -4.63
C ALA A 31 5.76 -15.05 -3.76
N GLN A 32 6.16 -15.61 -2.62
CA GLN A 32 5.24 -16.23 -1.66
C GLN A 32 4.24 -15.23 -1.08
N SER A 33 4.68 -14.01 -0.74
CA SER A 33 3.80 -12.93 -0.28
C SER A 33 2.75 -12.59 -1.33
N ILE A 34 3.14 -12.50 -2.60
CA ILE A 34 2.22 -12.26 -3.71
C ILE A 34 1.22 -13.40 -3.88
N GLU A 35 1.67 -14.65 -3.84
CA GLU A 35 0.80 -15.83 -3.93
C GLU A 35 -0.22 -15.86 -2.78
N SER A 36 0.22 -15.58 -1.55
CA SER A 36 -0.67 -15.45 -0.39
C SER A 36 -1.72 -14.35 -0.60
N THR A 37 -1.32 -13.18 -1.06
CA THR A 37 -2.25 -12.08 -1.37
C THR A 37 -3.28 -12.47 -2.43
N LEU A 38 -2.85 -13.18 -3.47
CA LEU A 38 -3.76 -13.66 -4.52
C LEU A 38 -4.73 -14.74 -4.04
N SER A 39 -4.34 -15.54 -3.03
CA SER A 39 -5.25 -16.52 -2.43
C SER A 39 -6.39 -15.87 -1.63
N GLU A 40 -6.18 -14.65 -1.12
CA GLU A 40 -7.16 -13.86 -0.37
C GLU A 40 -8.00 -12.90 -1.26
N LYS A 41 -7.90 -13.03 -2.59
CA LYS A 41 -8.53 -12.11 -3.56
C LYS A 41 -10.03 -11.93 -3.35
N GLU A 42 -10.76 -12.97 -2.94
CA GLU A 42 -12.21 -12.91 -2.71
C GLU A 42 -12.55 -12.05 -1.48
N THR A 43 -11.74 -12.15 -0.42
CA THR A 43 -11.85 -11.28 0.76
C THR A 43 -11.54 -9.83 0.40
N ILE A 44 -10.51 -9.60 -0.40
CA ILE A 44 -10.14 -8.26 -0.90
C ILE A 44 -11.28 -7.70 -1.76
N GLU A 45 -11.85 -8.51 -2.67
CA GLU A 45 -12.98 -8.12 -3.51
C GLU A 45 -14.18 -7.65 -2.69
N ALA A 46 -14.56 -8.41 -1.67
CA ALA A 46 -15.68 -8.05 -0.79
C ALA A 46 -15.46 -6.69 -0.10
N LYS A 47 -14.26 -6.46 0.44
CA LYS A 47 -13.90 -5.18 1.08
C LYS A 47 -13.88 -4.01 0.09
N VAL A 48 -13.35 -4.23 -1.10
CA VAL A 48 -13.30 -3.22 -2.18
C VAL A 48 -14.71 -2.84 -2.62
N ARG A 49 -15.58 -3.82 -2.80
CA ARG A 49 -16.98 -3.59 -3.17
C ARG A 49 -17.68 -2.75 -2.13
N GLU A 50 -17.58 -3.10 -0.85
CA GLU A 50 -18.17 -2.33 0.25
C GLU A 50 -17.68 -0.87 0.28
N LEU A 51 -16.39 -0.66 0.00
CA LEU A 51 -15.74 0.65 0.12
C LEU A 51 -15.94 1.53 -1.12
N LEU A 52 -15.85 0.96 -2.33
CA LEU A 52 -15.66 1.73 -3.57
C LEU A 52 -16.80 1.64 -4.59
N GLU A 53 -17.78 0.72 -4.44
CA GLU A 53 -18.83 0.49 -5.45
C GLU A 53 -19.59 1.76 -5.85
N THR A 54 -19.89 2.64 -4.90
CA THR A 54 -20.70 3.85 -5.13
C THR A 54 -19.91 5.15 -5.05
N THR A 55 -18.62 5.09 -4.73
CA THR A 55 -17.82 6.30 -4.54
C THR A 55 -17.37 6.94 -5.84
N ARG A 56 -17.13 8.24 -5.80
CA ARG A 56 -16.55 9.00 -6.92
C ARG A 56 -15.13 9.49 -6.64
N ASN A 57 -14.72 9.54 -5.40
CA ASN A 57 -13.41 9.99 -4.96
C ASN A 57 -12.88 9.07 -3.86
N ALA A 58 -11.57 8.93 -3.80
CA ALA A 58 -10.87 8.14 -2.80
C ALA A 58 -9.46 8.72 -2.57
N PHE A 59 -8.83 8.33 -1.47
CA PHE A 59 -7.46 8.73 -1.18
C PHE A 59 -6.62 7.52 -0.79
N TYR A 60 -5.37 7.50 -1.26
CA TYR A 60 -4.34 6.63 -0.73
C TYR A 60 -3.40 7.42 0.16
N ILE A 61 -3.00 6.86 1.29
CA ILE A 61 -2.03 7.46 2.19
C ILE A 61 -0.92 6.48 2.56
N GLY A 62 0.30 6.97 2.67
CA GLY A 62 1.47 6.22 3.10
C GLY A 62 2.60 7.14 3.53
N ARG A 63 3.63 6.58 4.16
CA ARG A 63 4.85 7.31 4.54
C ARG A 63 6.08 6.58 3.99
N GLY A 64 7.18 7.31 3.77
CA GLY A 64 8.40 6.73 3.23
C GLY A 64 8.15 6.05 1.88
N GLN A 65 8.49 4.76 1.77
CA GLN A 65 8.26 3.99 0.55
C GLN A 65 6.78 3.79 0.23
N ASP A 66 5.93 3.64 1.26
CA ASP A 66 4.49 3.47 1.11
C ASP A 66 3.81 4.66 0.42
N TYR A 67 4.37 5.87 0.57
CA TYR A 67 3.89 7.05 -0.17
C TYR A 67 4.03 6.87 -1.69
N TYR A 68 5.15 6.35 -2.17
CA TYR A 68 5.34 6.13 -3.60
C TYR A 68 4.43 5.02 -4.13
N VAL A 69 4.19 3.97 -3.33
CA VAL A 69 3.18 2.95 -3.65
C VAL A 69 1.78 3.56 -3.67
N ALA A 70 1.44 4.43 -2.73
CA ALA A 70 0.16 5.14 -2.70
C ALA A 70 -0.07 6.01 -3.95
N MET A 71 0.96 6.66 -4.45
CA MET A 71 0.89 7.42 -5.71
C MET A 71 0.61 6.50 -6.91
N GLU A 72 1.33 5.39 -7.05
CA GLU A 72 1.10 4.40 -8.12
C GLU A 72 -0.30 3.78 -8.00
N ALA A 73 -0.71 3.40 -6.79
CA ALA A 73 -2.02 2.84 -6.53
C ALA A 73 -3.16 3.80 -6.91
N SER A 74 -3.02 5.07 -6.57
CA SER A 74 -4.01 6.10 -6.94
C SER A 74 -4.09 6.31 -8.45
N LEU A 75 -2.95 6.22 -9.15
CA LEU A 75 -2.90 6.29 -10.60
C LEU A 75 -3.64 5.09 -11.22
N LYS A 76 -3.35 3.86 -10.77
CA LYS A 76 -4.03 2.65 -11.29
C LYS A 76 -5.54 2.68 -11.03
N LEU A 77 -5.95 3.11 -9.84
CA LEU A 77 -7.38 3.24 -9.54
C LEU A 77 -8.06 4.24 -10.49
N LYS A 78 -7.46 5.40 -10.74
CA LYS A 78 -8.00 6.40 -11.69
C LYS A 78 -8.08 5.87 -13.11
N GLU A 79 -7.02 5.21 -13.58
CA GLU A 79 -6.90 4.78 -14.98
C GLU A 79 -7.99 3.81 -15.40
N ILE A 80 -8.34 2.85 -14.52
CA ILE A 80 -9.23 1.76 -14.92
C ILE A 80 -10.64 1.84 -14.34
N SER A 81 -10.81 2.41 -13.12
CA SER A 81 -12.13 2.52 -12.48
C SER A 81 -12.79 3.89 -12.67
N TYR A 82 -12.06 4.89 -13.15
CA TYR A 82 -12.49 6.30 -13.26
C TYR A 82 -12.90 6.95 -11.92
N ILE A 83 -12.54 6.34 -10.78
CA ILE A 83 -12.66 6.98 -9.47
C ILE A 83 -11.57 8.06 -9.38
N GLN A 84 -11.96 9.30 -9.06
CA GLN A 84 -10.99 10.34 -8.76
C GLN A 84 -10.22 9.95 -7.49
N CYS A 85 -8.94 9.62 -7.64
CA CYS A 85 -8.12 9.15 -6.51
C CYS A 85 -6.79 9.88 -6.46
N GLU A 86 -6.36 10.26 -5.27
CA GLU A 86 -5.07 10.89 -5.05
C GLU A 86 -4.26 10.17 -3.97
N GLY A 87 -2.94 10.08 -4.20
CA GLY A 87 -2.00 9.54 -3.23
C GLY A 87 -1.29 10.65 -2.47
N PHE A 88 -1.29 10.58 -1.13
CA PHE A 88 -0.65 11.58 -0.28
C PHE A 88 0.39 10.97 0.66
N ALA A 89 1.45 11.73 0.92
CA ALA A 89 2.24 11.49 2.11
C ALA A 89 1.34 11.73 3.33
N ALA A 90 1.13 10.71 4.16
CA ALA A 90 0.15 10.76 5.24
C ALA A 90 0.32 11.95 6.19
N GLY A 91 1.57 12.41 6.40
CA GLY A 91 1.86 13.60 7.21
C GLY A 91 1.39 14.90 6.60
N GLU A 92 1.30 14.97 5.26
CA GLU A 92 0.93 16.19 4.53
C GLU A 92 -0.59 16.40 4.45
N LEU A 93 -1.40 15.37 4.76
CA LEU A 93 -2.85 15.50 4.79
C LEU A 93 -3.35 16.68 5.62
N LYS A 94 -2.70 16.96 6.74
CA LYS A 94 -3.06 18.06 7.66
C LYS A 94 -2.94 19.44 7.05
N HIS A 95 -2.12 19.61 6.01
CA HIS A 95 -1.78 20.89 5.44
C HIS A 95 -2.76 21.37 4.35
N GLY A 96 -3.98 20.85 4.36
CA GLY A 96 -5.05 21.30 3.46
C GLY A 96 -5.96 20.17 3.01
N THR A 97 -5.43 19.08 2.47
CA THR A 97 -6.18 17.99 1.84
C THR A 97 -7.15 17.28 2.80
N ILE A 98 -6.87 17.29 4.09
CA ILE A 98 -7.79 16.73 5.10
C ILE A 98 -9.17 17.43 5.08
N ALA A 99 -9.28 18.63 4.52
CA ALA A 99 -10.55 19.33 4.34
C ALA A 99 -11.47 18.64 3.32
N LEU A 100 -10.92 17.78 2.44
CA LEU A 100 -11.67 17.00 1.46
C LEU A 100 -12.23 15.68 2.04
N ILE A 101 -11.86 15.35 3.28
CA ILE A 101 -12.38 14.18 3.97
C ILE A 101 -13.72 14.52 4.60
N GLU A 102 -14.76 13.86 4.11
CA GLU A 102 -16.13 13.96 4.57
C GLU A 102 -16.62 12.57 5.04
N GLU A 103 -17.81 12.53 5.64
CA GLU A 103 -18.44 11.28 6.07
C GLU A 103 -18.53 10.27 4.90
N GLY A 104 -17.99 9.08 5.13
CA GLY A 104 -17.97 8.00 4.14
C GLY A 104 -16.87 8.10 3.08
N THR A 105 -16.01 9.13 3.10
CA THR A 105 -14.88 9.23 2.15
C THR A 105 -13.93 8.03 2.29
N PRO A 106 -13.68 7.26 1.20
CA PRO A 106 -12.73 6.15 1.24
C PRO A 106 -11.28 6.63 1.38
N VAL A 107 -10.57 6.07 2.34
CA VAL A 107 -9.13 6.26 2.52
C VAL A 107 -8.45 4.90 2.63
N LEU A 108 -7.50 4.63 1.74
CA LEU A 108 -6.70 3.41 1.74
C LEU A 108 -5.32 3.73 2.31
N ALA A 109 -4.95 3.07 3.41
CA ALA A 109 -3.71 3.34 4.13
C ALA A 109 -2.71 2.19 3.98
N LEU A 110 -1.48 2.51 3.61
CA LEU A 110 -0.39 1.55 3.40
C LEU A 110 0.60 1.62 4.57
N LEU A 111 0.96 0.46 5.11
CA LEU A 111 1.85 0.34 6.28
C LEU A 111 2.84 -0.83 6.08
N SER A 112 4.10 -0.52 5.81
CA SER A 112 5.16 -1.54 5.72
C SER A 112 6.38 -1.21 6.59
N ASP A 113 6.60 0.06 6.91
CA ASP A 113 7.79 0.51 7.64
C ASP A 113 7.54 0.54 9.15
N PRO A 114 8.23 -0.28 9.97
CA PRO A 114 8.06 -0.32 11.43
C PRO A 114 8.35 1.01 12.13
N VAL A 115 9.22 1.84 11.55
CA VAL A 115 9.56 3.16 12.12
C VAL A 115 8.42 4.16 11.87
N LEU A 116 7.75 4.07 10.72
CA LEU A 116 6.76 5.03 10.27
C LEU A 116 5.31 4.60 10.54
N ALA A 117 5.06 3.31 10.77
CA ALA A 117 3.71 2.75 10.93
C ALA A 117 2.89 3.46 12.02
N ASN A 118 3.47 3.75 13.18
CA ASN A 118 2.75 4.45 14.26
C ASN A 118 2.34 5.87 13.86
N HIS A 119 3.15 6.57 13.08
CA HIS A 119 2.81 7.89 12.55
C HIS A 119 1.68 7.81 11.52
N THR A 120 1.73 6.81 10.62
CA THR A 120 0.65 6.57 9.67
C THR A 120 -0.65 6.22 10.38
N ARG A 121 -0.60 5.42 11.45
CA ARG A 121 -1.78 5.10 12.27
C ARG A 121 -2.39 6.33 12.94
N GLY A 122 -1.57 7.27 13.39
CA GLY A 122 -2.06 8.57 13.88
C GLY A 122 -2.85 9.32 12.79
N ASN A 123 -2.35 9.32 11.54
CA ASN A 123 -3.06 9.94 10.42
C ASN A 123 -4.36 9.19 10.05
N ILE A 124 -4.37 7.86 10.15
CA ILE A 124 -5.60 7.05 10.00
C ILE A 124 -6.66 7.49 11.01
N GLN A 125 -6.30 7.64 12.28
CA GLN A 125 -7.23 8.11 13.31
C GLN A 125 -7.78 9.51 13.02
N GLU A 126 -6.95 10.40 12.48
CA GLU A 126 -7.37 11.76 12.12
C GLU A 126 -8.41 11.79 10.98
N VAL A 127 -8.22 10.98 9.93
CA VAL A 127 -9.20 10.90 8.84
C VAL A 127 -10.45 10.16 9.29
N ALA A 128 -10.33 9.11 10.08
CA ALA A 128 -11.45 8.37 10.65
C ALA A 128 -12.32 9.26 11.56
N ALA A 129 -11.69 10.14 12.37
CA ALA A 129 -12.41 11.10 13.21
C ALA A 129 -13.21 12.14 12.39
N ARG A 130 -12.94 12.28 11.09
CA ARG A 130 -13.70 13.12 10.14
C ARG A 130 -14.77 12.34 9.37
N GLY A 131 -14.94 11.05 9.67
CA GLY A 131 -15.93 10.21 9.02
C GLY A 131 -15.41 9.40 7.84
N ALA A 132 -14.09 9.38 7.57
CA ALA A 132 -13.54 8.53 6.52
C ALA A 132 -13.82 7.05 6.79
N LYS A 133 -14.14 6.31 5.74
CA LYS A 133 -14.09 4.85 5.73
C LYS A 133 -12.68 4.43 5.36
N VAL A 134 -11.96 3.83 6.30
CA VAL A 134 -10.56 3.45 6.10
C VAL A 134 -10.44 1.97 5.77
N LEU A 135 -9.62 1.64 4.75
CA LEU A 135 -9.13 0.29 4.48
C LEU A 135 -7.62 0.29 4.67
N THR A 136 -7.13 -0.62 5.50
CA THR A 136 -5.71 -0.73 5.85
C THR A 136 -5.07 -1.92 5.15
N ILE A 137 -3.90 -1.69 4.56
CA ILE A 137 -3.04 -2.73 3.97
C ILE A 137 -1.70 -2.66 4.72
N ALA A 138 -1.38 -3.69 5.49
CA ALA A 138 -0.22 -3.70 6.37
C ALA A 138 0.63 -4.96 6.17
N GLU A 139 1.95 -4.84 6.30
CA GLU A 139 2.81 -6.02 6.47
C GLU A 139 2.70 -6.56 7.90
N GLU A 140 2.85 -7.88 8.08
CA GLU A 140 2.73 -8.60 9.37
C GLU A 140 3.54 -7.98 10.50
N ASN A 141 4.77 -7.49 10.21
CA ASN A 141 5.67 -6.90 11.19
C ASN A 141 5.14 -5.58 11.81
N VAL A 142 4.13 -4.97 11.20
CA VAL A 142 3.48 -3.73 11.66
C VAL A 142 1.97 -3.88 11.80
N ALA A 143 1.41 -5.04 11.44
CA ALA A 143 -0.02 -5.29 11.44
C ALA A 143 -0.61 -5.30 12.86
N LYS A 144 -1.90 -5.00 12.93
CA LYS A 144 -2.77 -5.14 14.11
C LYS A 144 -3.98 -5.95 13.73
N ASP A 145 -4.66 -6.52 14.73
CA ASP A 145 -5.88 -7.32 14.55
C ASP A 145 -7.02 -6.55 13.86
N THR A 146 -6.91 -5.23 13.81
CA THR A 146 -7.89 -4.35 13.16
C THR A 146 -7.57 -4.02 11.72
N ASP A 147 -6.45 -4.50 11.18
CA ASP A 147 -6.07 -4.22 9.80
C ASP A 147 -6.85 -5.12 8.83
N ASP A 148 -7.17 -4.58 7.67
CA ASP A 148 -8.08 -5.23 6.72
C ASP A 148 -7.39 -6.26 5.84
N ILE A 149 -6.20 -5.95 5.36
CA ILE A 149 -5.38 -6.79 4.49
C ILE A 149 -4.00 -6.87 5.10
N VAL A 150 -3.57 -8.09 5.43
CA VAL A 150 -2.25 -8.33 6.04
C VAL A 150 -1.39 -9.10 5.05
N LEU A 151 -0.21 -8.58 4.77
CA LEU A 151 0.76 -9.15 3.83
C LEU A 151 1.91 -9.79 4.61
N THR A 152 2.44 -10.89 4.11
CA THR A 152 3.69 -11.45 4.62
C THR A 152 4.81 -10.42 4.55
N THR A 153 5.54 -10.25 5.66
CA THR A 153 6.68 -9.34 5.73
C THR A 153 7.78 -9.76 4.76
N VAL A 154 8.27 -8.80 3.99
CA VAL A 154 9.39 -8.98 3.08
C VAL A 154 10.53 -8.04 3.44
N HIS A 155 11.70 -8.22 2.78
CA HIS A 155 12.82 -7.31 3.00
C HIS A 155 12.42 -5.85 2.64
N PRO A 156 12.73 -4.83 3.49
CA PRO A 156 12.24 -3.45 3.31
C PRO A 156 12.50 -2.85 1.92
N TYR A 157 13.63 -3.17 1.26
CA TYR A 157 13.91 -2.71 -0.11
C TYR A 157 13.01 -3.34 -1.18
N LEU A 158 12.33 -4.43 -0.87
CA LEU A 158 11.46 -5.17 -1.78
C LEU A 158 9.97 -5.00 -1.43
N SER A 159 9.66 -4.43 -0.27
CA SER A 159 8.30 -4.18 0.20
C SER A 159 7.40 -3.49 -0.85
N PRO A 160 7.85 -2.49 -1.63
CA PRO A 160 7.02 -1.90 -2.67
C PRO A 160 6.53 -2.90 -3.74
N ILE A 161 7.27 -3.99 -3.98
CA ILE A 161 6.90 -5.02 -4.97
C ILE A 161 5.72 -5.86 -4.44
N SER A 162 5.75 -6.21 -3.16
CA SER A 162 4.65 -6.93 -2.50
C SER A 162 3.44 -6.01 -2.29
N MET A 163 3.67 -4.82 -1.75
CA MET A 163 2.63 -3.85 -1.39
C MET A 163 1.81 -3.35 -2.59
N VAL A 164 2.39 -3.25 -3.78
CA VAL A 164 1.65 -2.79 -4.97
C VAL A 164 0.58 -3.79 -5.43
N VAL A 165 0.75 -5.09 -5.17
CA VAL A 165 -0.17 -6.14 -5.68
C VAL A 165 -1.58 -6.01 -5.10
N PRO A 166 -1.82 -5.92 -3.78
CA PRO A 166 -3.17 -5.69 -3.27
C PRO A 166 -3.78 -4.39 -3.78
N THR A 167 -2.98 -3.34 -4.02
CA THR A 167 -3.51 -2.09 -4.59
C THR A 167 -3.95 -2.24 -6.06
N GLN A 168 -3.28 -3.11 -6.82
CA GLN A 168 -3.72 -3.48 -8.17
C GLN A 168 -5.02 -4.29 -8.13
N LEU A 169 -5.18 -5.21 -7.18
CA LEU A 169 -6.44 -5.93 -6.95
C LEU A 169 -7.57 -4.96 -6.57
N VAL A 170 -7.29 -3.96 -5.72
CA VAL A 170 -8.26 -2.91 -5.40
C VAL A 170 -8.74 -2.19 -6.67
N ALA A 171 -7.83 -1.76 -7.53
CA ALA A 171 -8.19 -1.08 -8.78
C ALA A 171 -8.97 -2.00 -9.73
N TYR A 172 -8.57 -3.26 -9.85
CA TYR A 172 -9.24 -4.27 -10.66
C TYR A 172 -10.68 -4.52 -10.19
N PHE A 173 -10.88 -4.82 -8.91
CA PHE A 173 -12.23 -5.09 -8.37
C PHE A 173 -13.11 -3.85 -8.34
N ALA A 174 -12.55 -2.67 -8.06
CA ALA A 174 -13.30 -1.42 -8.17
C ALA A 174 -13.84 -1.19 -9.59
N THR A 175 -13.13 -1.69 -10.60
CA THR A 175 -13.58 -1.61 -12.01
C THR A 175 -14.69 -2.62 -12.32
N LEU A 176 -14.62 -3.84 -11.77
CA LEU A 176 -15.59 -4.89 -12.01
C LEU A 176 -16.97 -4.61 -11.39
N HIS A 177 -16.99 -3.88 -10.26
CA HIS A 177 -18.22 -3.61 -9.50
C HIS A 177 -18.81 -2.22 -9.76
N ARG A 178 -18.34 -1.52 -10.77
CA ARG A 178 -18.81 -0.21 -11.18
C ARG A 178 -19.48 -0.24 -12.56
#